data_0e9fa3521f781782df3029007df3e5f2
#
_entry.id   0e9fa3521f781782df3029007df3e5f2
#
_cell.length_a   1.000
_cell.length_b   1.000
_cell.length_c   1.000
_cell.angle_alpha   90.00
_cell.angle_beta   90.00
_cell.angle_gamma   90.00
#
_symmetry.space_group_name_H-M   'P 1'
#
loop_
_entity.id
_entity.type
_entity.pdbx_description
1 polymer ?
#
loop_
_entity_poly.entity_id
_entity_poly.type
_entity_poly.pdbx_seq_one_letter_code
_entity_poly.pdbx_strand_id
1 'polypeptide(L)'
;MNIGIVGTGSIAHTMAKEFARPTTMPVVAVCSRNADTGIAMAHEFNIPISKVYTEYDEMLADSEVELVYIATPNSLHFEQAKAALLAGKHVLCEKPIVPTVAQLDELLSLAEERHLHLLEAITTIDHPNYGLAKLFAKEIGDIKTVSCTFCQYSSRYDAFMNGQTPPVFDPAYCGGALMDLNIYNIYFVVGIFGDPKAVHYYPNRHANGIDTSGILILEYPNFVCQCTATKDSSAHNSAQIIGTEGSILIEPGSNNCQKLVVTRKGKEPYISEISDTPWRYEVIGISNFLIVPQDTVKERRIRAMRSAVAVLEAARKDAHLDF
;
A
#
# COMPACT_ATOMS: atom_id res chain seq x y z
N MET A 1 -10.90 -0.51 18.23
CA MET A 1 -9.59 0.04 18.66
C MET A 1 -9.52 1.52 18.34
N ASN A 2 -9.07 2.31 19.29
CA ASN A 2 -8.90 3.75 19.16
C ASN A 2 -7.62 4.08 18.39
N ILE A 3 -7.72 4.93 17.38
CA ILE A 3 -6.59 5.25 16.46
C ILE A 3 -5.94 6.57 16.85
N GLY A 4 -4.61 6.58 16.95
CA GLY A 4 -3.77 7.76 16.86
C GLY A 4 -3.17 7.88 15.45
N ILE A 5 -3.35 9.02 14.77
CA ILE A 5 -2.80 9.26 13.44
C ILE A 5 -1.48 10.02 13.54
N VAL A 6 -0.43 9.53 12.86
CA VAL A 6 0.86 10.22 12.72
C VAL A 6 1.00 10.75 11.31
N GLY A 7 1.08 12.07 11.18
CA GLY A 7 1.10 12.78 9.90
C GLY A 7 -0.25 13.40 9.55
N THR A 8 -0.19 14.52 8.82
CA THR A 8 -1.35 15.32 8.41
C THR A 8 -1.34 15.58 6.90
N GLY A 9 -0.82 14.61 6.12
CA GLY A 9 -0.83 14.64 4.67
C GLY A 9 -2.18 14.25 4.07
N SER A 10 -2.30 14.31 2.74
CA SER A 10 -3.55 13.99 2.03
C SER A 10 -4.07 12.59 2.32
N ILE A 11 -3.18 11.59 2.42
CA ILE A 11 -3.60 10.22 2.74
C ILE A 11 -4.12 10.10 4.17
N ALA A 12 -3.50 10.79 5.14
CA ALA A 12 -3.98 10.81 6.50
C ALA A 12 -5.42 11.38 6.60
N HIS A 13 -5.73 12.46 5.85
CA HIS A 13 -7.09 13.00 5.76
C HIS A 13 -8.07 12.05 5.08
N THR A 14 -7.62 11.38 4.00
CA THR A 14 -8.47 10.38 3.30
C THR A 14 -8.81 9.22 4.22
N MET A 15 -7.85 8.66 4.91
CA MET A 15 -8.07 7.54 5.83
C MET A 15 -8.87 7.97 7.07
N ALA A 16 -8.62 9.18 7.61
CA ALA A 16 -9.42 9.71 8.71
C ALA A 16 -10.92 9.83 8.35
N LYS A 17 -11.24 10.23 7.11
CA LYS A 17 -12.63 10.24 6.60
C LYS A 17 -13.24 8.84 6.55
N GLU A 18 -12.47 7.84 6.13
CA GLU A 18 -12.96 6.47 6.10
C GLU A 18 -13.09 5.85 7.51
N PHE A 19 -12.19 6.15 8.42
CA PHE A 19 -12.31 5.77 9.83
C PHE A 19 -13.50 6.45 10.52
N ALA A 20 -13.84 7.70 10.15
CA ALA A 20 -15.00 8.42 10.68
C ALA A 20 -16.34 7.88 10.19
N ARG A 21 -16.39 7.10 9.10
CA ARG A 21 -17.59 6.36 8.69
C ARG A 21 -17.88 5.28 9.75
N PRO A 22 -19.13 4.78 9.85
CA PRO A 22 -19.45 3.79 10.88
C PRO A 22 -18.48 2.61 10.89
N THR A 23 -17.55 2.62 11.83
CA THR A 23 -16.55 1.60 12.09
C THR A 23 -16.35 1.46 13.60
N THR A 24 -15.60 0.46 14.03
CA THR A 24 -15.18 0.28 15.43
C THR A 24 -13.79 0.88 15.69
N MET A 25 -13.34 1.80 14.82
CA MET A 25 -11.98 2.34 14.83
C MET A 25 -12.01 3.89 14.86
N PRO A 26 -12.47 4.52 15.97
CA PRO A 26 -12.51 5.97 16.04
C PRO A 26 -11.11 6.56 16.12
N VAL A 27 -10.91 7.71 15.44
CA VAL A 27 -9.69 8.51 15.56
C VAL A 27 -9.79 9.35 16.82
N VAL A 28 -8.87 9.16 17.76
CA VAL A 28 -8.87 9.82 19.08
C VAL A 28 -7.70 10.77 19.29
N ALA A 29 -6.64 10.65 18.50
CA ALA A 29 -5.44 11.48 18.62
C ALA A 29 -4.80 11.74 17.26
N VAL A 30 -4.07 12.85 17.15
CA VAL A 30 -3.25 13.20 15.99
C VAL A 30 -1.87 13.67 16.44
N CYS A 31 -0.83 13.21 15.76
CA CYS A 31 0.54 13.70 15.93
C CYS A 31 1.04 14.35 14.65
N SER A 32 1.50 15.60 14.76
CA SER A 32 2.09 16.36 13.65
C SER A 32 3.20 17.27 14.16
N ARG A 33 4.35 17.26 13.50
CA ARG A 33 5.48 18.18 13.81
C ARG A 33 5.08 19.67 13.76
N ASN A 34 4.05 19.99 13.00
CA ASN A 34 3.47 21.34 12.96
C ASN A 34 2.14 21.32 13.71
N ALA A 35 2.08 22.02 14.84
CA ALA A 35 0.90 22.10 15.69
C ALA A 35 -0.33 22.62 14.92
N ASP A 36 -0.17 23.62 14.04
CA ASP A 36 -1.30 24.20 13.30
C ASP A 36 -1.97 23.19 12.39
N THR A 37 -1.19 22.33 11.70
CA THR A 37 -1.74 21.26 10.85
C THR A 37 -2.40 20.15 11.68
N GLY A 38 -1.86 19.84 12.84
CA GLY A 38 -2.47 18.92 13.81
C GLY A 38 -3.81 19.44 14.33
N ILE A 39 -3.86 20.72 14.75
CA ILE A 39 -5.08 21.41 15.22
C ILE A 39 -6.13 21.46 14.10
N ALA A 40 -5.73 21.81 12.86
CA ALA A 40 -6.66 21.83 11.73
C ALA A 40 -7.30 20.45 11.49
N MET A 41 -6.51 19.39 11.51
CA MET A 41 -7.01 18.03 11.38
C MET A 41 -7.92 17.63 12.56
N ALA A 42 -7.56 18.01 13.79
CA ALA A 42 -8.37 17.75 14.97
C ALA A 42 -9.74 18.42 14.88
N HIS A 43 -9.81 19.67 14.39
CA HIS A 43 -11.08 20.34 14.13
C HIS A 43 -11.91 19.67 13.05
N GLU A 44 -11.29 19.23 11.94
CA GLU A 44 -12.00 18.56 10.84
C GLU A 44 -12.66 17.24 11.30
N PHE A 45 -11.98 16.49 12.19
CA PHE A 45 -12.43 15.16 12.63
C PHE A 45 -12.98 15.11 14.06
N ASN A 46 -13.23 16.27 14.69
CA ASN A 46 -13.75 16.39 16.06
C ASN A 46 -12.87 15.69 17.12
N ILE A 47 -11.56 15.72 16.96
CA ILE A 47 -10.58 15.23 17.91
C ILE A 47 -10.36 16.35 18.96
N PRO A 48 -10.36 16.04 20.27
CA PRO A 48 -10.06 17.06 21.30
C PRO A 48 -8.67 17.67 21.09
N ILE A 49 -8.55 19.00 21.23
CA ILE A 49 -7.25 19.71 21.06
C ILE A 49 -6.19 19.20 22.05
N SER A 50 -6.60 18.73 23.23
CA SER A 50 -5.70 18.08 24.20
C SER A 50 -5.12 16.74 23.72
N LYS A 51 -5.59 16.21 22.58
CA LYS A 51 -5.10 15.00 21.93
C LYS A 51 -4.34 15.32 20.64
N VAL A 52 -3.89 16.56 20.46
CA VAL A 52 -2.97 16.99 19.39
C VAL A 52 -1.57 17.01 19.98
N TYR A 53 -0.70 16.17 19.44
CA TYR A 53 0.67 15.98 19.88
C TYR A 53 1.65 16.53 18.84
N THR A 54 2.73 17.19 19.28
CA THR A 54 3.87 17.55 18.42
C THR A 54 5.03 16.56 18.57
N GLU A 55 5.08 15.88 19.71
CA GLU A 55 6.08 14.85 20.00
C GLU A 55 5.44 13.46 19.93
N TYR A 56 6.09 12.57 19.15
CA TYR A 56 5.55 11.24 18.90
C TYR A 56 5.46 10.38 20.16
N ASP A 57 6.47 10.46 21.03
CA ASP A 57 6.54 9.70 22.29
C ASP A 57 5.41 10.09 23.26
N GLU A 58 4.96 11.35 23.23
CA GLU A 58 3.82 11.80 24.05
C GLU A 58 2.52 11.14 23.58
N MET A 59 2.29 11.05 22.27
CA MET A 59 1.14 10.32 21.73
C MET A 59 1.23 8.82 22.04
N LEU A 60 2.41 8.23 21.97
CA LEU A 60 2.62 6.82 22.32
C LEU A 60 2.34 6.54 23.80
N ALA A 61 2.59 7.51 24.69
CA ALA A 61 2.27 7.41 26.12
C ALA A 61 0.78 7.53 26.44
N ASP A 62 -0.04 8.00 25.48
CA ASP A 62 -1.50 8.12 25.68
C ASP A 62 -2.14 6.73 25.72
N SER A 63 -2.74 6.38 26.88
CA SER A 63 -3.39 5.08 27.09
C SER A 63 -4.69 4.89 26.28
N GLU A 64 -5.29 5.97 25.77
CA GLU A 64 -6.47 5.89 24.91
C GLU A 64 -6.13 5.46 23.48
N VAL A 65 -4.88 5.67 23.03
CA VAL A 65 -4.41 5.20 21.72
C VAL A 65 -4.06 3.72 21.81
N GLU A 66 -4.76 2.90 21.05
CA GLU A 66 -4.56 1.45 20.97
C GLU A 66 -3.83 1.04 19.69
N LEU A 67 -4.11 1.74 18.58
CA LEU A 67 -3.53 1.52 17.27
C LEU A 67 -2.95 2.83 16.74
N VAL A 68 -1.73 2.78 16.23
CA VAL A 68 -1.08 3.91 15.57
C VAL A 68 -1.17 3.72 14.05
N TYR A 69 -1.83 4.67 13.38
CA TYR A 69 -1.80 4.78 11.93
C TYR A 69 -0.68 5.73 11.50
N ILE A 70 0.32 5.18 10.81
CA ILE A 70 1.52 5.91 10.36
C ILE A 70 1.32 6.34 8.91
N ALA A 71 1.21 7.66 8.69
CA ALA A 71 0.97 8.29 7.38
C ALA A 71 2.02 9.40 7.11
N THR A 72 3.26 9.10 7.40
CA THR A 72 4.45 9.94 7.22
C THR A 72 5.20 9.58 5.93
N PRO A 73 6.29 10.26 5.55
CA PRO A 73 7.16 9.80 4.46
C PRO A 73 7.77 8.42 4.72
N ASN A 74 7.95 7.63 3.65
CA ASN A 74 8.35 6.22 3.73
C ASN A 74 9.60 5.95 4.59
N SER A 75 10.60 6.85 4.53
CA SER A 75 11.85 6.69 5.31
C SER A 75 11.66 6.73 6.83
N LEU A 76 10.51 7.20 7.33
CA LEU A 76 10.21 7.28 8.76
C LEU A 76 9.42 6.06 9.26
N HIS A 77 8.87 5.25 8.37
CA HIS A 77 7.95 4.17 8.71
C HIS A 77 8.57 3.15 9.67
N PHE A 78 9.80 2.71 9.39
CA PHE A 78 10.47 1.69 10.20
C PHE A 78 10.64 2.13 11.66
N GLU A 79 11.22 3.30 11.90
CA GLU A 79 11.49 3.78 13.27
C GLU A 79 10.20 4.09 14.02
N GLN A 80 9.21 4.67 13.33
CA GLN A 80 7.92 4.97 13.94
C GLN A 80 7.13 3.71 14.26
N ALA A 81 7.11 2.72 13.37
CA ALA A 81 6.47 1.44 13.63
C ALA A 81 7.14 0.69 14.79
N LYS A 82 8.46 0.68 14.83
CA LYS A 82 9.24 0.07 15.92
C LYS A 82 8.93 0.74 17.27
N ALA A 83 8.95 2.07 17.32
CA ALA A 83 8.64 2.82 18.54
C ALA A 83 7.20 2.54 19.02
N ALA A 84 6.22 2.51 18.12
CA ALA A 84 4.83 2.18 18.47
C ALA A 84 4.70 0.75 19.04
N LEU A 85 5.32 -0.24 18.42
CA LEU A 85 5.33 -1.63 18.93
C LEU A 85 6.00 -1.72 20.29
N LEU A 86 7.14 -1.02 20.50
CA LEU A 86 7.82 -0.97 21.80
C LEU A 86 6.96 -0.32 22.89
N ALA A 87 6.13 0.67 22.53
CA ALA A 87 5.16 1.31 23.42
C ALA A 87 3.88 0.48 23.64
N GLY A 88 3.79 -0.74 23.08
CA GLY A 88 2.64 -1.62 23.25
C GLY A 88 1.44 -1.25 22.39
N LYS A 89 1.63 -0.53 21.29
CA LYS A 89 0.59 -0.14 20.35
C LYS A 89 0.54 -1.07 19.14
N HIS A 90 -0.66 -1.41 18.67
CA HIS A 90 -0.84 -1.99 17.35
C HIS A 90 -0.42 -0.99 16.27
N VAL A 91 0.00 -1.46 15.11
CA VAL A 91 0.48 -0.60 14.02
C VAL A 91 -0.29 -0.88 12.73
N LEU A 92 -0.79 0.18 12.11
CA LEU A 92 -1.19 0.26 10.72
C LEU A 92 -0.28 1.28 10.04
N CYS A 93 0.57 0.82 9.13
CA CYS A 93 1.54 1.68 8.47
C CYS A 93 1.22 1.83 6.98
N GLU A 94 1.32 3.05 6.46
CA GLU A 94 1.21 3.31 5.02
C GLU A 94 2.22 2.50 4.21
N LYS A 95 1.81 2.24 2.98
CA LYS A 95 2.67 1.56 1.99
C LYS A 95 3.74 2.53 1.42
N PRO A 96 4.91 2.03 1.05
CA PRO A 96 5.46 0.74 1.46
C PRO A 96 5.83 0.78 2.95
N ILE A 97 5.51 -0.28 3.67
CA ILE A 97 5.72 -0.34 5.12
C ILE A 97 7.19 -0.12 5.50
N VAL A 98 8.09 -0.76 4.76
CA VAL A 98 9.55 -0.61 4.89
C VAL A 98 10.23 -0.89 3.55
N PRO A 99 11.46 -0.37 3.33
CA PRO A 99 12.20 -0.62 2.11
C PRO A 99 12.92 -1.97 2.02
N THR A 100 13.13 -2.70 3.12
CA THR A 100 13.91 -3.95 3.12
C THR A 100 13.24 -5.07 3.89
N VAL A 101 13.52 -6.33 3.48
CA VAL A 101 13.02 -7.53 4.17
C VAL A 101 13.56 -7.62 5.59
N ALA A 102 14.81 -7.23 5.82
CA ALA A 102 15.42 -7.25 7.15
C ALA A 102 14.65 -6.36 8.15
N GLN A 103 14.29 -5.14 7.74
CA GLN A 103 13.49 -4.24 8.58
C GLN A 103 12.08 -4.81 8.83
N LEU A 104 11.47 -5.42 7.80
CA LEU A 104 10.16 -6.05 7.96
C LEU A 104 10.22 -7.21 8.96
N ASP A 105 11.22 -8.07 8.85
CA ASP A 105 11.39 -9.23 9.75
C ASP A 105 11.61 -8.78 11.20
N GLU A 106 12.36 -7.70 11.43
CA GLU A 106 12.54 -7.12 12.76
C GLU A 106 11.21 -6.63 13.34
N LEU A 107 10.41 -5.90 12.55
CA LEU A 107 9.10 -5.41 13.00
C LEU A 107 8.10 -6.55 13.24
N LEU A 108 8.11 -7.58 12.40
CA LEU A 108 7.23 -8.77 12.56
C LEU A 108 7.59 -9.54 13.82
N SER A 109 8.90 -9.76 14.08
CA SER A 109 9.38 -10.44 15.30
C SER A 109 8.99 -9.66 16.55
N LEU A 110 9.17 -8.33 16.53
CA LEU A 110 8.78 -7.47 17.64
C LEU A 110 7.26 -7.49 17.89
N ALA A 111 6.46 -7.44 16.83
CA ALA A 111 5.00 -7.52 16.92
C ALA A 111 4.55 -8.86 17.52
N GLU A 112 5.17 -9.97 17.12
CA GLU A 112 4.88 -11.31 17.66
C GLU A 112 5.26 -11.42 19.13
N GLU A 113 6.46 -11.00 19.52
CA GLU A 113 6.95 -10.98 20.92
C GLU A 113 6.03 -10.17 21.84
N ARG A 114 5.46 -9.09 21.33
CA ARG A 114 4.58 -8.18 22.07
C ARG A 114 3.11 -8.55 21.97
N HIS A 115 2.74 -9.58 21.21
CA HIS A 115 1.35 -9.96 20.91
C HIS A 115 0.54 -8.82 20.27
N LEU A 116 1.19 -8.05 19.38
CA LEU A 116 0.61 -6.91 18.68
C LEU A 116 0.37 -7.22 17.20
N HIS A 117 -0.51 -6.46 16.58
CA HIS A 117 -0.73 -6.51 15.14
C HIS A 117 0.14 -5.46 14.44
N LEU A 118 0.86 -5.89 13.40
CA LEU A 118 1.51 -5.04 12.42
C LEU A 118 0.80 -5.24 11.08
N LEU A 119 0.23 -4.17 10.53
CA LEU A 119 -0.53 -4.18 9.29
C LEU A 119 0.02 -3.11 8.35
N GLU A 120 0.01 -3.40 7.06
CA GLU A 120 0.28 -2.41 6.03
C GLU A 120 -1.04 -1.94 5.40
N ALA A 121 -1.16 -0.63 5.23
CA ALA A 121 -2.28 0.02 4.57
C ALA A 121 -2.10 -0.11 3.05
N ILE A 122 -2.82 -1.01 2.42
CA ILE A 122 -2.80 -1.28 0.98
C ILE A 122 -4.19 -1.61 0.46
N THR A 123 -4.73 -0.78 -0.39
CA THR A 123 -6.11 -0.87 -0.87
C THR A 123 -6.41 -2.16 -1.65
N THR A 124 -5.40 -2.75 -2.29
CA THR A 124 -5.56 -3.85 -3.25
C THR A 124 -6.13 -5.11 -2.60
N ILE A 125 -5.55 -5.57 -1.48
CA ILE A 125 -5.78 -6.93 -0.96
C ILE A 125 -7.15 -7.15 -0.31
N ASP A 126 -7.79 -6.08 0.12
CA ASP A 126 -9.12 -6.11 0.75
C ASP A 126 -10.26 -5.80 -0.23
N HIS A 127 -9.91 -5.42 -1.47
CA HIS A 127 -10.92 -5.08 -2.46
C HIS A 127 -11.67 -6.33 -2.96
N PRO A 128 -13.03 -6.34 -2.98
CA PRO A 128 -13.80 -7.53 -3.37
C PRO A 128 -13.46 -8.05 -4.78
N ASN A 129 -13.31 -7.15 -5.76
CA ASN A 129 -12.95 -7.54 -7.13
C ASN A 129 -11.54 -8.15 -7.25
N TYR A 130 -10.60 -7.75 -6.38
CA TYR A 130 -9.32 -8.43 -6.28
C TYR A 130 -9.49 -9.87 -5.78
N GLY A 131 -10.33 -10.08 -4.77
CA GLY A 131 -10.69 -11.43 -4.29
C GLY A 131 -11.30 -12.29 -5.38
N LEU A 132 -12.22 -11.73 -6.17
CA LEU A 132 -12.82 -12.39 -7.34
C LEU A 132 -11.78 -12.69 -8.42
N ALA A 133 -10.90 -11.74 -8.77
CA ALA A 133 -9.82 -11.97 -9.74
C ALA A 133 -8.94 -13.15 -9.34
N LYS A 134 -8.59 -13.24 -8.05
CA LYS A 134 -7.81 -14.36 -7.49
C LYS A 134 -8.54 -15.72 -7.61
N LEU A 135 -9.85 -15.75 -7.44
CA LEU A 135 -10.66 -16.96 -7.64
C LEU A 135 -10.72 -17.34 -9.12
N PHE A 136 -11.05 -16.39 -9.99
CA PHE A 136 -11.19 -16.63 -11.43
C PHE A 136 -9.87 -16.92 -12.14
N ALA A 137 -8.72 -16.51 -11.59
CA ALA A 137 -7.41 -16.87 -12.12
C ALA A 137 -7.17 -18.39 -12.20
N LYS A 138 -7.91 -19.17 -11.40
CA LYS A 138 -7.89 -20.64 -11.44
C LYS A 138 -8.79 -21.25 -12.52
N GLU A 139 -9.64 -20.44 -13.16
CA GLU A 139 -10.66 -20.89 -14.14
C GLU A 139 -10.33 -20.48 -15.59
N ILE A 140 -9.24 -19.76 -15.82
CA ILE A 140 -8.85 -19.26 -17.16
C ILE A 140 -7.73 -20.09 -17.81
N GLY A 141 -7.46 -21.27 -17.28
CA GLY A 141 -6.43 -22.19 -17.79
C GLY A 141 -5.01 -21.79 -17.38
N ASP A 142 -4.01 -22.24 -18.16
CA ASP A 142 -2.61 -21.88 -17.91
C ASP A 142 -2.39 -20.40 -18.14
N ILE A 143 -1.82 -19.72 -17.16
CA ILE A 143 -1.48 -18.30 -17.28
C ILE A 143 -0.33 -18.15 -18.30
N LYS A 144 -0.49 -17.20 -19.22
CA LYS A 144 0.49 -16.90 -20.28
C LYS A 144 1.20 -15.56 -20.07
N THR A 145 0.47 -14.56 -19.60
CA THR A 145 1.06 -13.26 -19.27
C THR A 145 0.16 -12.49 -18.31
N VAL A 146 0.79 -11.60 -17.53
CA VAL A 146 0.11 -10.63 -16.68
C VAL A 146 0.66 -9.25 -17.02
N SER A 147 -0.22 -8.25 -17.16
CA SER A 147 0.15 -6.87 -17.40
C SER A 147 -0.59 -5.95 -16.45
N CYS A 148 0.14 -5.17 -15.67
CA CYS A 148 -0.41 -4.18 -14.76
C CYS A 148 0.13 -2.78 -15.12
N THR A 149 -0.74 -1.79 -15.16
CA THR A 149 -0.38 -0.40 -15.44
C THR A 149 -0.99 0.50 -14.39
N PHE A 150 -0.15 1.28 -13.70
CA PHE A 150 -0.56 2.36 -12.84
C PHE A 150 0.25 3.62 -13.14
N CYS A 151 -0.28 4.46 -14.00
CA CYS A 151 0.32 5.70 -14.48
C CYS A 151 -0.52 6.88 -14.02
N GLN A 152 0.07 7.73 -13.19
CA GLN A 152 -0.61 8.90 -12.64
C GLN A 152 0.35 10.08 -12.62
N TYR A 153 0.06 11.09 -13.44
CA TYR A 153 0.81 12.36 -13.37
C TYR A 153 0.71 12.92 -11.95
N SER A 154 1.83 13.00 -11.27
CA SER A 154 1.88 13.44 -9.88
C SER A 154 1.58 14.93 -9.78
N SER A 155 0.68 15.31 -8.87
CA SER A 155 0.44 16.73 -8.54
C SER A 155 1.67 17.47 -8.00
N ARG A 156 2.75 16.75 -7.71
CA ARG A 156 4.04 17.29 -7.24
C ARG A 156 5.09 17.36 -8.35
N TYR A 157 4.79 16.83 -9.56
CA TYR A 157 5.79 16.73 -10.62
C TYR A 157 6.20 18.10 -11.18
N ASP A 158 5.26 19.03 -11.37
CA ASP A 158 5.59 20.38 -11.82
C ASP A 158 6.50 21.12 -10.83
N ALA A 159 6.22 21.00 -9.53
CA ALA A 159 7.07 21.57 -8.50
C ALA A 159 8.48 20.96 -8.50
N PHE A 160 8.56 19.64 -8.74
CA PHE A 160 9.83 18.90 -8.89
C PHE A 160 10.62 19.41 -10.10
N MET A 161 10.00 19.55 -11.27
CA MET A 161 10.64 20.07 -12.48
C MET A 161 11.07 21.55 -12.34
N ASN A 162 10.44 22.30 -11.43
CA ASN A 162 10.81 23.67 -11.08
C ASN A 162 11.86 23.76 -9.94
N GLY A 163 12.57 22.66 -9.64
CA GLY A 163 13.70 22.61 -8.72
C GLY A 163 13.34 22.43 -7.24
N GLN A 164 12.07 22.19 -6.91
CA GLN A 164 11.70 21.71 -5.57
C GLN A 164 11.97 20.21 -5.48
N THR A 165 12.16 19.68 -4.25
CA THR A 165 12.33 18.24 -4.05
C THR A 165 11.25 17.73 -3.08
N PRO A 166 10.01 17.52 -3.57
CA PRO A 166 8.97 16.92 -2.75
C PRO A 166 9.38 15.49 -2.30
N PRO A 167 9.01 15.03 -1.09
CA PRO A 167 9.43 13.72 -0.56
C PRO A 167 9.19 12.55 -1.51
N VAL A 168 8.12 12.57 -2.29
CA VAL A 168 7.80 11.52 -3.27
C VAL A 168 8.78 11.44 -4.46
N PHE A 169 9.59 12.48 -4.67
CA PHE A 169 10.65 12.55 -5.69
C PHE A 169 12.05 12.69 -5.07
N ASP A 170 12.18 12.41 -3.77
CA ASP A 170 13.45 12.49 -3.05
C ASP A 170 13.92 11.08 -2.66
N PRO A 171 15.12 10.66 -3.12
CA PRO A 171 15.72 9.39 -2.70
C PRO A 171 15.83 9.24 -1.18
N ALA A 172 16.12 10.34 -0.44
CA ALA A 172 16.23 10.32 1.02
C ALA A 172 14.94 9.92 1.73
N TYR A 173 13.80 10.04 1.05
CA TYR A 173 12.50 9.60 1.58
C TYR A 173 12.00 8.30 0.98
N CYS A 174 12.85 7.54 0.28
CA CYS A 174 12.46 6.30 -0.42
C CYS A 174 11.25 6.54 -1.35
N GLY A 175 11.30 7.63 -2.14
CA GLY A 175 10.25 7.99 -3.10
C GLY A 175 10.32 7.18 -4.40
N GLY A 176 9.80 7.76 -5.50
CA GLY A 176 9.88 7.20 -6.84
C GLY A 176 8.64 6.44 -7.30
N ALA A 177 8.62 6.12 -8.59
CA ALA A 177 7.49 5.42 -9.22
C ALA A 177 7.39 3.96 -8.77
N LEU A 178 8.53 3.30 -8.54
CA LEU A 178 8.57 1.93 -8.04
C LEU A 178 7.92 1.83 -6.65
N MET A 179 8.37 2.66 -5.73
CA MET A 179 7.97 2.59 -4.32
C MET A 179 6.54 3.11 -4.10
N ASP A 180 6.13 4.15 -4.82
CA ASP A 180 4.85 4.81 -4.55
C ASP A 180 3.69 4.25 -5.37
N LEU A 181 3.90 3.89 -6.63
CA LEU A 181 2.84 3.43 -7.53
C LEU A 181 2.97 1.94 -7.89
N ASN A 182 4.16 1.47 -8.22
CA ASN A 182 4.32 0.08 -8.66
C ASN A 182 4.08 -0.94 -7.54
N ILE A 183 4.15 -0.51 -6.28
CA ILE A 183 3.77 -1.31 -5.10
C ILE A 183 2.37 -1.92 -5.22
N TYR A 184 1.39 -1.20 -5.77
CA TYR A 184 0.03 -1.71 -5.98
C TYR A 184 -0.02 -2.83 -7.02
N ASN A 185 0.72 -2.66 -8.14
CA ASN A 185 0.86 -3.70 -9.16
C ASN A 185 1.55 -4.94 -8.57
N ILE A 186 2.60 -4.74 -7.77
CA ILE A 186 3.31 -5.81 -7.07
C ILE A 186 2.34 -6.57 -6.16
N TYR A 187 1.60 -5.89 -5.28
CA TYR A 187 0.63 -6.53 -4.40
C TYR A 187 -0.43 -7.32 -5.15
N PHE A 188 -0.93 -6.76 -6.28
CA PHE A 188 -1.87 -7.46 -7.13
C PHE A 188 -1.30 -8.78 -7.63
N VAL A 189 -0.08 -8.78 -8.13
CA VAL A 189 0.57 -9.95 -8.73
C VAL A 189 0.99 -10.97 -7.68
N VAL A 190 1.77 -10.57 -6.67
CA VAL A 190 2.29 -11.51 -5.66
C VAL A 190 1.19 -12.09 -4.78
N GLY A 191 0.12 -11.35 -4.53
CA GLY A 191 -1.00 -11.83 -3.75
C GLY A 191 -1.84 -12.90 -4.49
N ILE A 192 -1.79 -12.93 -5.84
CA ILE A 192 -2.46 -13.95 -6.66
C ILE A 192 -1.53 -15.13 -6.93
N PHE A 193 -0.28 -14.87 -7.33
CA PHE A 193 0.64 -15.87 -7.87
C PHE A 193 1.79 -16.26 -6.92
N GLY A 194 1.97 -15.54 -5.81
CA GLY A 194 3.10 -15.74 -4.89
C GLY A 194 4.39 -15.11 -5.39
N ASP A 195 5.54 -15.59 -4.87
CA ASP A 195 6.84 -15.02 -5.16
C ASP A 195 7.30 -15.30 -6.60
N PRO A 196 7.83 -14.30 -7.33
CA PRO A 196 8.44 -14.51 -8.62
C PRO A 196 9.80 -15.21 -8.50
N LYS A 197 10.22 -15.89 -9.58
CA LYS A 197 11.54 -16.53 -9.68
C LYS A 197 12.66 -15.50 -9.87
N ALA A 198 12.41 -14.43 -10.61
CA ALA A 198 13.35 -13.34 -10.85
C ALA A 198 12.60 -12.00 -10.97
N VAL A 199 13.33 -10.93 -10.69
CA VAL A 199 12.82 -9.55 -10.69
C VAL A 199 13.81 -8.67 -11.45
N HIS A 200 13.31 -7.90 -12.43
CA HIS A 200 14.11 -6.96 -13.22
C HIS A 200 13.37 -5.63 -13.32
N TYR A 201 14.08 -4.53 -13.07
CA TYR A 201 13.47 -3.20 -13.10
C TYR A 201 14.23 -2.25 -14.05
N TYR A 202 13.50 -1.61 -14.94
CA TYR A 202 13.99 -0.69 -15.97
C TYR A 202 13.43 0.72 -15.69
N PRO A 203 14.10 1.53 -14.87
CA PRO A 203 13.65 2.88 -14.51
C PRO A 203 14.02 3.92 -15.55
N ASN A 204 13.17 4.93 -15.75
CA ASN A 204 13.56 6.24 -16.22
C ASN A 204 13.95 7.10 -15.02
N ARG A 205 15.20 7.55 -14.95
CA ARG A 205 15.76 8.26 -13.81
C ARG A 205 15.87 9.75 -14.06
N HIS A 206 15.51 10.53 -13.07
CA HIS A 206 15.86 11.94 -12.99
C HIS A 206 17.33 12.12 -12.55
N ALA A 207 17.89 13.32 -12.75
CA ALA A 207 19.30 13.63 -12.41
C ALA A 207 19.64 13.45 -10.92
N ASN A 208 18.65 13.55 -10.01
CA ASN A 208 18.85 13.27 -8.58
C ASN A 208 18.86 11.77 -8.21
N GLY A 209 18.76 10.88 -9.18
CA GLY A 209 18.77 9.43 -9.01
C GLY A 209 17.40 8.77 -8.82
N ILE A 210 16.32 9.53 -8.57
CA ILE A 210 14.99 8.98 -8.39
C ILE A 210 14.39 8.48 -9.70
N ASP A 211 13.61 7.41 -9.66
CA ASP A 211 12.81 6.93 -10.78
C ASP A 211 11.49 7.71 -10.87
N THR A 212 11.24 8.35 -12.02
CA THR A 212 9.95 9.03 -12.28
C THR A 212 8.95 8.13 -12.98
N SER A 213 9.45 7.11 -13.66
CA SER A 213 8.68 6.05 -14.31
C SER A 213 9.53 4.79 -14.48
N GLY A 214 8.91 3.65 -14.77
CA GLY A 214 9.66 2.43 -15.05
C GLY A 214 8.78 1.22 -15.32
N ILE A 215 9.43 0.17 -15.82
CA ILE A 215 8.84 -1.14 -16.11
C ILE A 215 9.51 -2.17 -15.22
N LEU A 216 8.72 -2.84 -14.41
CA LEU A 216 9.11 -3.98 -13.58
C LEU A 216 8.68 -5.27 -14.29
N ILE A 217 9.61 -6.20 -14.46
CA ILE A 217 9.36 -7.54 -14.97
C ILE A 217 9.50 -8.54 -13.82
N LEU A 218 8.47 -9.36 -13.63
CA LEU A 218 8.46 -10.47 -12.68
C LEU A 218 8.40 -11.78 -13.46
N GLU A 219 9.42 -12.61 -13.30
CA GLU A 219 9.47 -13.91 -13.96
C GLU A 219 8.86 -15.00 -13.05
N TYR A 220 7.93 -15.74 -13.62
CA TYR A 220 7.36 -16.94 -13.01
C TYR A 220 7.75 -18.19 -13.84
N PRO A 221 7.63 -19.42 -13.30
CA PRO A 221 8.06 -20.62 -14.03
C PRO A 221 7.45 -20.77 -15.44
N ASN A 222 6.21 -20.31 -15.64
CA ASN A 222 5.45 -20.56 -16.86
C ASN A 222 4.93 -19.29 -17.54
N PHE A 223 5.17 -18.11 -16.97
CA PHE A 223 4.73 -16.82 -17.57
C PHE A 223 5.62 -15.66 -17.09
N VAL A 224 5.45 -14.54 -17.74
CA VAL A 224 6.10 -13.28 -17.36
C VAL A 224 5.03 -12.26 -17.03
N CYS A 225 5.28 -11.46 -15.99
CA CYS A 225 4.45 -10.33 -15.61
C CYS A 225 5.19 -9.02 -15.88
N GLN A 226 4.49 -8.05 -16.48
CA GLN A 226 4.95 -6.67 -16.68
C GLN A 226 4.13 -5.75 -15.77
N CYS A 227 4.82 -4.93 -14.97
CA CYS A 227 4.21 -3.90 -14.14
C CYS A 227 4.78 -2.52 -14.52
N THR A 228 3.96 -1.66 -15.09
CA THR A 228 4.34 -0.30 -15.49
C THR A 228 3.82 0.72 -14.49
N ALA A 229 4.69 1.63 -14.05
CA ALA A 229 4.30 2.76 -13.21
C ALA A 229 4.97 4.04 -13.69
N THR A 230 4.21 5.15 -13.70
CA THR A 230 4.73 6.47 -14.07
C THR A 230 4.15 7.56 -13.17
N LYS A 231 4.98 8.52 -12.76
CA LYS A 231 4.62 9.71 -11.99
C LYS A 231 4.76 10.99 -12.80
N ASP A 232 5.36 10.89 -13.96
CA ASP A 232 5.64 11.97 -14.93
C ASP A 232 4.67 11.99 -16.11
N SER A 233 3.79 10.99 -16.21
CA SER A 233 2.83 10.83 -17.29
C SER A 233 1.58 10.08 -16.84
N SER A 234 0.51 10.15 -17.62
CA SER A 234 -0.74 9.44 -17.37
C SER A 234 -1.07 8.49 -18.53
N ALA A 235 -1.67 7.35 -18.21
CA ALA A 235 -2.17 6.41 -19.19
C ALA A 235 -3.50 5.79 -18.72
N HIS A 236 -4.09 4.93 -19.55
CA HIS A 236 -5.18 4.08 -19.13
C HIS A 236 -4.67 3.01 -18.16
N ASN A 237 -5.13 3.04 -16.92
CA ASN A 237 -4.71 2.11 -15.89
C ASN A 237 -5.54 0.83 -15.94
N SER A 238 -4.87 -0.31 -15.82
CA SER A 238 -5.52 -1.61 -15.80
C SER A 238 -4.62 -2.67 -15.18
N ALA A 239 -5.22 -3.80 -14.77
CA ALA A 239 -4.50 -5.03 -14.52
C ALA A 239 -5.16 -6.16 -15.31
N GLN A 240 -4.38 -6.88 -16.12
CA GLN A 240 -4.88 -7.93 -16.99
C GLN A 240 -4.14 -9.24 -16.75
N ILE A 241 -4.89 -10.34 -16.64
CA ILE A 241 -4.36 -11.70 -16.55
C ILE A 241 -4.87 -12.46 -17.77
N ILE A 242 -3.97 -13.05 -18.58
CA ILE A 242 -4.31 -13.79 -19.79
C ILE A 242 -3.93 -15.26 -19.59
N GLY A 243 -4.93 -16.14 -19.72
CA GLY A 243 -4.79 -17.58 -19.68
C GLY A 243 -5.19 -18.24 -20.99
N THR A 244 -4.99 -19.55 -21.11
CA THR A 244 -5.32 -20.33 -22.30
C THR A 244 -6.82 -20.48 -22.55
N GLU A 245 -7.64 -20.36 -21.51
CA GLU A 245 -9.10 -20.56 -21.56
C GLU A 245 -9.88 -19.28 -21.24
N GLY A 246 -9.20 -18.13 -21.07
CA GLY A 246 -9.87 -16.88 -20.79
C GLY A 246 -8.93 -15.77 -20.36
N SER A 247 -9.51 -14.65 -19.92
CA SER A 247 -8.78 -13.51 -19.40
C SER A 247 -9.55 -12.80 -18.29
N ILE A 248 -8.84 -12.06 -17.49
CA ILE A 248 -9.35 -11.19 -16.43
C ILE A 248 -8.85 -9.78 -16.71
N LEU A 249 -9.75 -8.80 -16.68
CA LEU A 249 -9.44 -7.38 -16.77
C LEU A 249 -9.96 -6.67 -15.53
N ILE A 250 -9.09 -5.91 -14.88
CA ILE A 250 -9.41 -5.01 -13.77
C ILE A 250 -9.19 -3.57 -14.23
N GLU A 251 -10.16 -2.71 -13.98
CA GLU A 251 -10.11 -1.27 -14.23
C GLU A 251 -10.56 -0.48 -12.99
N PRO A 252 -10.06 0.74 -12.79
CA PRO A 252 -9.02 1.44 -13.54
C PRO A 252 -7.59 1.09 -13.08
N GLY A 253 -7.31 -0.11 -12.57
CA GLY A 253 -5.99 -0.58 -12.17
C GLY A 253 -5.95 -1.31 -10.84
N SER A 254 -4.78 -1.83 -10.50
CA SER A 254 -4.53 -2.67 -9.33
C SER A 254 -4.79 -1.99 -7.99
N ASN A 255 -4.69 -0.67 -7.92
CA ASN A 255 -4.89 0.14 -6.72
C ASN A 255 -6.37 0.38 -6.38
N ASN A 256 -7.28 0.23 -7.37
CA ASN A 256 -8.68 0.64 -7.22
C ASN A 256 -9.67 -0.50 -7.49
N CYS A 257 -9.40 -1.39 -8.44
CA CYS A 257 -10.17 -2.61 -8.74
C CYS A 257 -11.71 -2.43 -8.88
N GLN A 258 -12.19 -1.24 -9.30
CA GLN A 258 -13.63 -0.94 -9.31
C GLN A 258 -14.45 -1.80 -10.29
N LYS A 259 -13.83 -2.18 -11.41
CA LYS A 259 -14.48 -3.01 -12.42
C LYS A 259 -13.65 -4.26 -12.70
N LEU A 260 -14.31 -5.39 -12.68
CA LEU A 260 -13.76 -6.70 -13.07
C LEU A 260 -14.55 -7.23 -14.25
N VAL A 261 -13.84 -7.64 -15.29
CA VAL A 261 -14.40 -8.37 -16.43
C VAL A 261 -13.65 -9.70 -16.56
N VAL A 262 -14.36 -10.82 -16.53
CA VAL A 262 -13.82 -12.15 -16.72
C VAL A 262 -14.42 -12.77 -17.98
N THR A 263 -13.58 -13.04 -18.97
CA THR A 263 -13.97 -13.80 -20.16
C THR A 263 -13.44 -15.22 -20.05
N ARG A 264 -14.28 -16.19 -20.42
CA ARG A 264 -13.92 -17.62 -20.41
C ARG A 264 -14.49 -18.27 -21.65
N LYS A 265 -13.73 -19.17 -22.24
CA LYS A 265 -14.10 -19.88 -23.46
C LYS A 265 -15.44 -20.62 -23.28
N GLY A 266 -16.39 -20.33 -24.18
CA GLY A 266 -17.72 -20.96 -24.17
C GLY A 266 -18.65 -20.52 -23.03
N LYS A 267 -18.31 -19.45 -22.30
CA LYS A 267 -19.16 -18.87 -21.24
C LYS A 267 -19.40 -17.39 -21.50
N GLU A 268 -20.54 -16.88 -21.06
CA GLU A 268 -20.81 -15.45 -21.03
C GLU A 268 -19.81 -14.73 -20.11
N PRO A 269 -19.41 -13.50 -20.45
CA PRO A 269 -18.55 -12.71 -19.59
C PRO A 269 -19.17 -12.48 -18.22
N TYR A 270 -18.37 -12.60 -17.17
CA TYR A 270 -18.75 -12.16 -15.83
C TYR A 270 -18.26 -10.74 -15.61
N ILE A 271 -19.13 -9.85 -15.17
CA ILE A 271 -18.81 -8.44 -14.90
C ILE A 271 -19.21 -8.12 -13.46
N SER A 272 -18.31 -7.47 -12.73
CA SER A 272 -18.56 -6.91 -11.40
C SER A 272 -18.12 -5.46 -11.38
N GLU A 273 -19.00 -4.55 -10.97
CA GLU A 273 -18.73 -3.13 -10.80
C GLU A 273 -19.00 -2.71 -9.36
N ILE A 274 -18.08 -1.98 -8.77
CA ILE A 274 -18.10 -1.54 -7.38
C ILE A 274 -17.85 -0.04 -7.36
N SER A 275 -18.71 0.73 -6.70
CA SER A 275 -18.70 2.19 -6.73
C SER A 275 -18.07 2.85 -5.50
N ASP A 276 -17.86 2.11 -4.40
CA ASP A 276 -17.26 2.69 -3.19
C ASP A 276 -15.75 2.85 -3.35
N THR A 277 -15.13 3.66 -2.50
CA THR A 277 -13.69 3.93 -2.58
C THR A 277 -12.86 2.70 -2.18
N PRO A 278 -11.66 2.51 -2.74
CA PRO A 278 -10.81 1.39 -2.35
C PRO A 278 -10.38 1.48 -0.88
N TRP A 279 -10.20 2.67 -0.33
CA TRP A 279 -9.89 2.90 1.09
C TRP A 279 -11.00 2.42 2.02
N ARG A 280 -12.26 2.47 1.57
CA ARG A 280 -13.38 1.92 2.36
C ARG A 280 -13.24 0.43 2.57
N TYR A 281 -12.90 -0.32 1.54
CA TYR A 281 -12.69 -1.77 1.64
C TYR A 281 -11.47 -2.12 2.46
N GLU A 282 -10.41 -1.33 2.35
CA GLU A 282 -9.22 -1.44 3.20
C GLU A 282 -9.58 -1.29 4.67
N VAL A 283 -10.27 -0.20 5.05
CA VAL A 283 -10.70 0.03 6.44
C VAL A 283 -11.64 -1.07 6.94
N ILE A 284 -12.58 -1.55 6.12
CA ILE A 284 -13.46 -2.68 6.48
C ILE A 284 -12.63 -3.96 6.69
N GLY A 285 -11.71 -4.27 5.80
CA GLY A 285 -10.87 -5.46 5.89
C GLY A 285 -9.97 -5.45 7.13
N ILE A 286 -9.36 -4.30 7.43
CA ILE A 286 -8.56 -4.08 8.65
C ILE A 286 -9.43 -4.18 9.90
N SER A 287 -10.56 -3.48 9.93
CA SER A 287 -11.49 -3.50 11.08
C SER A 287 -11.99 -4.91 11.38
N ASN A 288 -12.43 -5.65 10.36
CA ASN A 288 -12.87 -7.04 10.52
C ASN A 288 -11.77 -7.95 11.06
N PHE A 289 -10.54 -7.80 10.57
CA PHE A 289 -9.39 -8.55 11.07
C PHE A 289 -9.09 -8.23 12.54
N LEU A 290 -9.14 -6.95 12.94
CA LEU A 290 -8.84 -6.53 14.31
C LEU A 290 -9.95 -6.92 15.33
N ILE A 291 -11.21 -7.04 14.87
CA ILE A 291 -12.33 -7.50 15.71
C ILE A 291 -12.28 -9.03 15.92
N VAL A 292 -12.02 -9.77 14.84
CA VAL A 292 -11.97 -11.23 14.85
C VAL A 292 -10.71 -11.69 14.14
N PRO A 293 -9.55 -11.64 14.83
CA PRO A 293 -8.30 -12.10 14.24
C PRO A 293 -8.38 -13.56 13.85
N GLN A 294 -8.04 -13.87 12.59
CA GLN A 294 -7.96 -15.22 12.06
C GLN A 294 -6.52 -15.48 11.60
N ASP A 295 -5.91 -16.54 12.07
CA ASP A 295 -4.52 -16.89 11.74
C ASP A 295 -4.30 -17.00 10.23
N THR A 296 -5.22 -17.60 9.50
CA THR A 296 -5.14 -17.73 8.03
C THR A 296 -5.16 -16.38 7.32
N VAL A 297 -5.89 -15.38 7.85
CA VAL A 297 -5.91 -14.02 7.33
C VAL A 297 -4.62 -13.30 7.68
N LYS A 298 -4.14 -13.44 8.93
CA LYS A 298 -2.85 -12.91 9.38
C LYS A 298 -1.70 -13.42 8.52
N GLU A 299 -1.59 -14.73 8.36
CA GLU A 299 -0.54 -15.36 7.53
C GLU A 299 -0.59 -14.89 6.08
N ARG A 300 -1.79 -14.80 5.49
CA ARG A 300 -1.96 -14.30 4.12
C ARG A 300 -1.49 -12.85 3.97
N ARG A 301 -1.82 -11.95 4.93
CA ARG A 301 -1.38 -10.56 4.93
C ARG A 301 0.13 -10.45 5.06
N ILE A 302 0.72 -11.15 6.04
CA ILE A 302 2.17 -11.18 6.26
C ILE A 302 2.91 -11.71 5.02
N ARG A 303 2.41 -12.80 4.41
CA ARG A 303 3.02 -13.34 3.19
C ARG A 303 2.99 -12.33 2.05
N ALA A 304 1.84 -11.70 1.78
CA ALA A 304 1.73 -10.71 0.71
C ALA A 304 2.65 -9.51 0.94
N MET A 305 2.68 -8.99 2.17
CA MET A 305 3.56 -7.90 2.59
C MET A 305 5.03 -8.25 2.41
N ARG A 306 5.46 -9.44 2.90
CA ARG A 306 6.85 -9.92 2.76
C ARG A 306 7.24 -10.10 1.29
N SER A 307 6.38 -10.70 0.47
CA SER A 307 6.60 -10.85 -0.97
C SER A 307 6.73 -9.50 -1.67
N ALA A 308 5.87 -8.54 -1.32
CA ALA A 308 5.91 -7.20 -1.92
C ALA A 308 7.20 -6.45 -1.55
N VAL A 309 7.60 -6.46 -0.28
CA VAL A 309 8.86 -5.84 0.17
C VAL A 309 10.07 -6.53 -0.48
N ALA A 310 10.06 -7.86 -0.61
CA ALA A 310 11.14 -8.60 -1.27
C ALA A 310 11.28 -8.23 -2.75
N VAL A 311 10.16 -8.07 -3.46
CA VAL A 311 10.16 -7.61 -4.86
C VAL A 311 10.67 -6.18 -4.97
N LEU A 312 10.21 -5.26 -4.10
CA LEU A 312 10.70 -3.87 -4.09
C LEU A 312 12.21 -3.79 -3.83
N GLU A 313 12.71 -4.55 -2.85
CA GLU A 313 14.13 -4.60 -2.54
C GLU A 313 14.94 -5.19 -3.69
N ALA A 314 14.50 -6.29 -4.29
CA ALA A 314 15.14 -6.92 -5.44
C ALA A 314 15.16 -5.99 -6.66
N ALA A 315 14.05 -5.31 -6.97
CA ALA A 315 13.93 -4.36 -8.07
C ALA A 315 14.88 -3.16 -7.91
N ARG A 316 14.99 -2.61 -6.69
CA ARG A 316 15.95 -1.51 -6.41
C ARG A 316 17.39 -1.98 -6.58
N LYS A 317 17.73 -3.19 -6.10
CA LYS A 317 19.07 -3.77 -6.27
C LYS A 317 19.39 -4.01 -7.75
N ASP A 318 18.47 -4.60 -8.53
CA ASP A 318 18.64 -4.86 -9.96
C ASP A 318 18.86 -3.55 -10.73
N ALA A 319 18.12 -2.51 -10.39
CA ALA A 319 18.23 -1.21 -11.03
C ALA A 319 19.29 -0.28 -10.37
N HIS A 320 20.06 -0.70 -9.38
CA HIS A 320 21.02 0.17 -8.65
C HIS A 320 20.38 1.48 -8.18
N LEU A 321 19.20 1.39 -7.55
CA LEU A 321 18.55 2.50 -6.86
C LEU A 321 18.97 2.45 -5.37
N ASP A 322 19.95 3.30 -5.01
CA ASP A 322 20.59 3.28 -3.70
C ASP A 322 19.84 4.16 -2.68
N PHE A 323 18.64 3.74 -2.28
CA PHE A 323 17.84 4.38 -1.23
C PHE A 323 16.87 3.41 -0.57
#